data_255e611ff25b548e29a38596f30d6c14
#
_entry.id   255e611ff25b548e29a38596f30d6c14
#
_cell.length_a   1.000
_cell.length_b   1.000
_cell.length_c   1.000
_cell.angle_alpha   90.00
_cell.angle_beta   90.00
_cell.angle_gamma   90.00
#
_symmetry.space_group_name_H-M   'P 1'
#
loop_
_entity.id
_entity.type
_entity.pdbx_description
1 polymer ?
#
loop_
_entity_poly.entity_id
_entity_poly.type
_entity_poly.pdbx_seq_one_letter_code
_entity_poly.pdbx_strand_id
1 'polypeptide(L)'
;MEKRERLEKIENNDVGSIRIADEVVGIIAGMAATEVSGVAGMSAGLVGGIAEMLGKKNLSKGVKVEVGEREAAVDLYIIVEYGVRIPDVALRVQENVKRGIESMTGLDVVEVNVHVQGVGFNQDNKGEDIRVR
;
A
#
# COMPACT_ATOMS: atom_id res chain seq x y z
N MET A 1 11.55 -23.73 10.43
CA MET A 1 10.19 -23.43 10.44
C MET A 1 9.89 -21.99 10.63
N GLU A 2 10.38 -21.39 11.68
CA GLU A 2 10.09 -20.01 11.90
C GLU A 2 10.58 -19.10 10.81
N LYS A 3 11.64 -19.51 10.16
CA LYS A 3 12.15 -18.68 9.13
C LYS A 3 11.19 -18.45 8.02
N ARG A 4 10.44 -19.45 7.68
CA ARG A 4 9.48 -19.30 6.62
C ARG A 4 8.37 -18.37 7.00
N GLU A 5 8.05 -18.35 8.28
CA GLU A 5 6.94 -17.55 8.73
C GLU A 5 7.25 -16.08 8.73
N ARG A 6 8.51 -15.70 8.58
CA ARG A 6 8.85 -14.30 8.49
C ARG A 6 8.45 -13.70 7.16
N LEU A 7 8.24 -14.52 6.14
CA LEU A 7 7.91 -14.01 4.82
C LEU A 7 6.45 -14.11 4.48
N GLU A 8 5.68 -14.82 5.28
CA GLU A 8 4.28 -14.99 5.01
C GLU A 8 3.57 -15.43 6.26
N LYS A 9 2.30 -15.13 6.32
CA LYS A 9 1.50 -15.58 7.42
C LYS A 9 1.15 -17.05 7.19
N ILE A 10 1.32 -17.85 8.21
CA ILE A 10 1.02 -19.27 8.14
C ILE A 10 0.00 -19.59 9.22
N GLU A 11 -1.13 -20.13 8.79
CA GLU A 11 -2.17 -20.54 9.68
C GLU A 11 -2.22 -22.05 9.67
N ASN A 12 -1.90 -22.69 10.78
CA ASN A 12 -1.90 -24.13 10.88
C ASN A 12 -3.16 -24.59 11.58
N ASN A 13 -3.81 -25.58 11.01
CA ASN A 13 -5.00 -26.14 11.63
C ASN A 13 -5.03 -27.62 11.31
N ASP A 14 -6.12 -28.28 11.69
CA ASP A 14 -6.21 -29.74 11.53
C ASP A 14 -6.24 -30.17 10.07
N VAL A 15 -6.64 -29.31 9.18
CA VAL A 15 -6.77 -29.66 7.78
C VAL A 15 -5.49 -29.39 7.00
N GLY A 16 -4.65 -28.51 7.50
CA GLY A 16 -3.43 -28.16 6.80
C GLY A 16 -2.97 -26.78 7.22
N SER A 17 -2.41 -26.03 6.29
CA SER A 17 -1.93 -24.69 6.61
C SER A 17 -2.40 -23.71 5.56
N ILE A 18 -2.52 -22.46 5.97
CA ILE A 18 -2.88 -21.37 5.07
C ILE A 18 -1.73 -20.39 5.09
N ARG A 19 -1.24 -20.05 3.93
CA ARG A 19 -0.11 -19.15 3.81
C ARG A 19 -0.50 -17.93 3.03
N ILE A 20 -0.13 -16.76 3.53
CA ILE A 20 -0.41 -15.50 2.87
C ILE A 20 0.92 -14.85 2.54
N ALA A 21 1.21 -14.72 1.27
CA ALA A 21 2.47 -14.14 0.84
C ALA A 21 2.50 -12.65 1.18
N ASP A 22 3.69 -12.12 1.44
CA ASP A 22 3.80 -10.72 1.79
C ASP A 22 3.40 -9.82 0.63
N GLU A 23 3.49 -10.30 -0.60
CA GLU A 23 3.01 -9.52 -1.73
C GLU A 23 1.50 -9.24 -1.62
N VAL A 24 0.76 -10.20 -1.09
CA VAL A 24 -0.67 -10.02 -0.89
C VAL A 24 -0.92 -8.88 0.09
N VAL A 25 -0.13 -8.82 1.15
CA VAL A 25 -0.24 -7.74 2.11
C VAL A 25 0.04 -6.40 1.44
N GLY A 26 1.04 -6.38 0.57
CA GLY A 26 1.37 -5.16 -0.16
C GLY A 26 0.25 -4.69 -1.07
N ILE A 27 -0.42 -5.62 -1.73
CA ILE A 27 -1.53 -5.26 -2.61
C ILE A 27 -2.68 -4.69 -1.78
N ILE A 28 -2.98 -5.33 -0.67
CA ILE A 28 -4.04 -4.83 0.21
C ILE A 28 -3.72 -3.42 0.68
N ALA A 29 -2.47 -3.21 1.09
CA ALA A 29 -2.06 -1.91 1.58
C ALA A 29 -2.18 -0.83 0.50
N GLY A 30 -1.73 -1.16 -0.70
CA GLY A 30 -1.79 -0.19 -1.79
C GLY A 30 -3.22 0.17 -2.15
N MET A 31 -4.08 -0.82 -2.21
CA MET A 31 -5.47 -0.55 -2.54
C MET A 31 -6.16 0.22 -1.44
N ALA A 32 -5.87 -0.11 -0.20
CA ALA A 32 -6.48 0.61 0.92
C ALA A 32 -6.01 2.06 0.95
N ALA A 33 -4.77 2.30 0.58
CA ALA A 33 -4.25 3.66 0.56
C ALA A 33 -4.93 4.48 -0.53
N THR A 34 -5.12 3.89 -1.71
CA THR A 34 -5.68 4.63 -2.82
C THR A 34 -7.18 4.88 -2.67
N GLU A 35 -7.82 4.16 -1.76
CA GLU A 35 -9.23 4.43 -1.48
C GLU A 35 -9.44 5.70 -0.72
N VAL A 36 -8.41 6.22 -0.08
CA VAL A 36 -8.54 7.40 0.76
C VAL A 36 -8.63 8.63 -0.12
N SER A 37 -9.66 9.45 0.16
CA SER A 37 -9.83 10.68 -0.58
C SER A 37 -8.62 11.58 -0.34
N GLY A 38 -8.08 12.13 -1.41
CA GLY A 38 -6.89 12.98 -1.33
C GLY A 38 -5.63 12.29 -1.79
N VAL A 39 -5.67 10.96 -1.96
CA VAL A 39 -4.53 10.23 -2.49
C VAL A 39 -4.70 10.17 -3.99
N ALA A 40 -3.73 10.74 -4.71
CA ALA A 40 -3.78 10.73 -6.16
C ALA A 40 -3.29 9.40 -6.72
N GLY A 41 -2.42 8.73 -5.99
CA GLY A 41 -1.92 7.45 -6.45
C GLY A 41 -0.70 7.04 -5.65
N MET A 42 -0.14 5.91 -6.04
CA MET A 42 1.07 5.42 -5.42
C MET A 42 2.27 5.85 -6.24
N SER A 43 3.36 6.13 -5.55
CA SER A 43 4.58 6.54 -6.22
C SER A 43 5.38 5.30 -6.58
N ALA A 44 5.70 5.16 -7.85
CA ALA A 44 6.47 4.00 -8.27
C ALA A 44 7.91 4.10 -7.84
N GLY A 45 8.44 5.30 -7.83
CA GLY A 45 9.83 5.46 -7.55
C GLY A 45 10.67 4.73 -8.57
N LEU A 46 11.89 4.45 -8.20
CA LEU A 46 12.78 3.79 -9.13
C LEU A 46 12.44 2.33 -9.31
N VAL A 47 12.03 1.71 -8.22
CA VAL A 47 11.75 0.29 -8.27
C VAL A 47 10.53 0.01 -9.12
N GLY A 48 9.51 0.81 -8.95
CA GLY A 48 8.31 0.63 -9.74
C GLY A 48 8.56 0.84 -11.21
N GLY A 49 9.40 1.83 -11.54
CA GLY A 49 9.69 2.10 -12.93
C GLY A 49 10.34 0.92 -13.62
N ILE A 50 11.27 0.27 -12.94
CA ILE A 50 11.93 -0.86 -13.53
C ILE A 50 10.96 -2.00 -13.75
N ALA A 51 10.11 -2.26 -12.76
CA ALA A 51 9.15 -3.34 -12.89
C ALA A 51 8.22 -3.08 -14.07
N GLU A 52 7.82 -1.86 -14.27
CA GLU A 52 6.95 -1.55 -15.37
C GLU A 52 7.63 -1.67 -16.70
N MET A 53 8.90 -1.35 -16.74
CA MET A 53 9.64 -1.49 -17.98
C MET A 53 9.73 -2.94 -18.40
N LEU A 54 9.68 -3.84 -17.46
CA LEU A 54 9.71 -5.25 -17.77
C LEU A 54 8.34 -5.79 -18.14
N GLY A 55 7.33 -4.93 -18.16
CA GLY A 55 6.02 -5.36 -18.58
C GLY A 55 5.18 -6.01 -17.53
N LYS A 56 5.63 -5.98 -16.30
CA LYS A 56 4.85 -6.59 -15.25
C LYS A 56 3.94 -5.59 -14.60
N LYS A 57 2.74 -6.04 -14.31
CA LYS A 57 1.87 -5.25 -13.53
C LYS A 57 2.29 -5.40 -12.10
N ASN A 58 2.53 -4.32 -11.44
CA ASN A 58 2.94 -4.37 -10.06
C ASN A 58 1.86 -3.76 -9.19
N LEU A 59 1.00 -4.62 -8.66
CA LEU A 59 -0.13 -4.16 -7.87
C LEU A 59 0.27 -3.72 -6.49
N SER A 60 1.49 -3.99 -6.07
CA SER A 60 1.99 -3.49 -4.80
C SER A 60 2.96 -2.35 -5.00
N LYS A 61 2.88 -1.68 -6.14
CA LYS A 61 3.74 -0.56 -6.44
C LYS A 61 3.63 0.49 -5.35
N GLY A 62 4.78 1.01 -4.91
CA GLY A 62 4.81 2.03 -3.88
C GLY A 62 4.62 1.51 -2.48
N VAL A 63 4.72 0.21 -2.27
CA VAL A 63 4.54 -0.38 -0.96
C VAL A 63 5.70 -1.29 -0.65
N LYS A 64 6.23 -1.15 0.56
CA LYS A 64 7.20 -2.09 1.08
C LYS A 64 6.61 -2.73 2.31
N VAL A 65 6.76 -4.03 2.43
CA VAL A 65 6.13 -4.78 3.50
C VAL A 65 7.16 -5.64 4.20
N GLU A 66 7.07 -5.67 5.51
CA GLU A 66 7.82 -6.63 6.31
C GLU A 66 6.82 -7.39 7.13
N VAL A 67 6.78 -8.70 6.94
CA VAL A 67 5.80 -9.54 7.60
C VAL A 67 6.51 -10.50 8.53
N GLY A 68 6.09 -10.51 9.80
CA GLY A 68 6.57 -11.47 10.77
C GLY A 68 5.54 -12.56 10.95
N GLU A 69 5.66 -13.32 12.02
CA GLU A 69 4.73 -14.38 12.27
C GLU A 69 3.32 -13.88 12.46
N ARG A 70 3.17 -12.81 13.19
CA ARG A 70 1.85 -12.29 13.52
C ARG A 70 1.71 -10.82 13.27
N GLU A 71 2.75 -10.19 12.79
CA GLU A 71 2.79 -8.75 12.67
C GLU A 71 3.24 -8.33 11.31
N ALA A 72 2.87 -7.13 10.93
CA ALA A 72 3.32 -6.56 9.67
C ALA A 72 3.65 -5.10 9.87
N ALA A 73 4.63 -4.62 9.12
CA ALA A 73 4.95 -3.21 9.05
C ALA A 73 5.00 -2.84 7.59
N VAL A 74 4.46 -1.69 7.24
CA VAL A 74 4.43 -1.27 5.85
C VAL A 74 4.92 0.14 5.69
N ASP A 75 5.56 0.39 4.56
CA ASP A 75 5.92 1.72 4.13
C ASP A 75 5.18 2.00 2.84
N LEU A 76 4.51 3.13 2.80
CA LEU A 76 3.73 3.51 1.64
C LEU A 76 4.31 4.78 1.06
N TYR A 77 4.45 4.81 -0.24
CA TYR A 77 4.98 5.97 -0.96
C TYR A 77 3.85 6.47 -1.84
N ILE A 78 3.30 7.61 -1.48
CA ILE A 78 2.08 8.10 -2.12
C ILE A 78 2.26 9.46 -2.75
N ILE A 79 1.34 9.78 -3.64
CA ILE A 79 1.20 11.10 -4.22
C ILE A 79 -0.16 11.62 -3.78
N VAL A 80 -0.20 12.83 -3.25
CA VAL A 80 -1.46 13.40 -2.79
C VAL A 80 -1.94 14.42 -3.81
N GLU A 81 -3.22 14.73 -3.73
CA GLU A 81 -3.80 15.72 -4.62
C GLU A 81 -3.47 17.11 -4.14
N TYR A 82 -3.27 18.01 -5.08
CA TYR A 82 -3.01 19.38 -4.73
C TYR A 82 -4.21 19.97 -4.01
N GLY A 83 -3.96 20.67 -2.95
CA GLY A 83 -5.02 21.33 -2.20
C GLY A 83 -5.49 20.60 -0.96
N VAL A 84 -5.07 19.35 -0.79
CA VAL A 84 -5.50 18.61 0.40
C VAL A 84 -4.61 18.96 1.59
N ARG A 85 -5.11 18.68 2.76
CA ARG A 85 -4.31 18.84 3.94
C ARG A 85 -3.57 17.53 4.16
N ILE A 86 -2.26 17.55 3.91
CA ILE A 86 -1.46 16.34 3.88
C ILE A 86 -1.51 15.54 5.18
N PRO A 87 -1.34 16.16 6.37
CA PRO A 87 -1.36 15.35 7.58
C PRO A 87 -2.68 14.60 7.78
N ASP A 88 -3.79 15.22 7.38
CA ASP A 88 -5.08 14.56 7.55
C ASP A 88 -5.22 13.38 6.60
N VAL A 89 -4.78 13.56 5.36
CA VAL A 89 -4.83 12.47 4.39
C VAL A 89 -3.93 11.34 4.84
N ALA A 90 -2.72 11.66 5.28
CA ALA A 90 -1.78 10.64 5.70
C ALA A 90 -2.30 9.84 6.89
N LEU A 91 -2.95 10.51 7.83
CA LEU A 91 -3.52 9.82 8.97
C LEU A 91 -4.62 8.86 8.53
N ARG A 92 -5.47 9.29 7.61
CA ARG A 92 -6.52 8.41 7.12
C ARG A 92 -5.94 7.23 6.35
N VAL A 93 -4.83 7.44 5.65
CA VAL A 93 -4.16 6.35 4.97
C VAL A 93 -3.66 5.34 6.00
N GLN A 94 -3.02 5.81 7.07
CA GLN A 94 -2.55 4.90 8.10
C GLN A 94 -3.69 4.07 8.66
N GLU A 95 -4.80 4.72 8.96
CA GLU A 95 -5.93 4.01 9.57
C GLU A 95 -6.56 3.02 8.60
N ASN A 96 -6.72 3.44 7.35
CA ASN A 96 -7.38 2.56 6.40
C ASN A 96 -6.52 1.36 6.03
N VAL A 97 -5.23 1.58 5.89
CA VAL A 97 -4.32 0.50 5.56
C VAL A 97 -4.24 -0.50 6.71
N LYS A 98 -4.12 0.00 7.93
CA LYS A 98 -4.08 -0.89 9.08
C LYS A 98 -5.34 -1.73 9.14
N ARG A 99 -6.49 -1.10 9.00
CA ARG A 99 -7.76 -1.81 9.09
C ARG A 99 -7.89 -2.84 7.97
N GLY A 100 -7.48 -2.46 6.76
CA GLY A 100 -7.61 -3.36 5.63
C GLY A 100 -6.75 -4.61 5.78
N ILE A 101 -5.50 -4.42 6.17
CA ILE A 101 -4.61 -5.55 6.33
C ILE A 101 -5.10 -6.44 7.46
N GLU A 102 -5.44 -5.85 8.59
CA GLU A 102 -5.84 -6.66 9.74
C GLU A 102 -7.12 -7.44 9.49
N SER A 103 -8.07 -6.81 8.80
CA SER A 103 -9.34 -7.48 8.57
C SER A 103 -9.22 -8.62 7.57
N MET A 104 -8.31 -8.51 6.61
CA MET A 104 -8.21 -9.53 5.59
C MET A 104 -7.20 -10.62 5.92
N THR A 105 -6.19 -10.29 6.71
CA THR A 105 -5.11 -11.26 6.96
C THR A 105 -5.04 -11.76 8.39
N GLY A 106 -5.57 -10.98 9.31
CA GLY A 106 -5.44 -11.34 10.73
C GLY A 106 -4.09 -10.96 11.32
N LEU A 107 -3.21 -10.34 10.54
CA LEU A 107 -1.95 -9.87 11.08
C LEU A 107 -2.19 -8.62 11.90
N ASP A 108 -1.33 -8.40 12.88
CA ASP A 108 -1.33 -7.14 13.62
C ASP A 108 -0.42 -6.18 12.89
N VAL A 109 -0.94 -5.05 12.49
CA VAL A 109 -0.13 -4.06 11.80
C VAL A 109 0.44 -3.13 12.85
N VAL A 110 1.74 -3.21 13.03
CA VAL A 110 2.39 -2.47 14.11
C VAL A 110 2.93 -1.13 13.65
N GLU A 111 3.03 -0.95 12.33
CA GLU A 111 3.63 0.27 11.84
C GLU A 111 3.15 0.52 10.43
N VAL A 112 2.66 1.73 10.17
CA VAL A 112 2.33 2.16 8.81
C VAL A 112 3.01 3.51 8.63
N ASN A 113 4.02 3.54 7.78
CA ASN A 113 4.75 4.77 7.51
C ASN A 113 4.33 5.30 6.16
N VAL A 114 3.93 6.55 6.13
CA VAL A 114 3.45 7.16 4.90
C VAL A 114 4.46 8.20 4.44
N HIS A 115 4.97 7.99 3.24
CA HIS A 115 5.94 8.90 2.65
C HIS A 115 5.26 9.61 1.48
N VAL A 116 5.06 10.91 1.63
CA VAL A 116 4.41 11.69 0.59
C VAL A 116 5.49 12.18 -0.35
N GLN A 117 5.48 11.68 -1.55
CA GLN A 117 6.57 11.93 -2.47
C GLN A 117 6.22 12.86 -3.61
N GLY A 118 4.98 13.23 -3.71
CA GLY A 118 4.61 14.14 -4.77
C GLY A 118 3.22 14.67 -4.60
N VAL A 119 2.91 15.67 -5.39
CA VAL A 119 1.61 16.29 -5.41
C VAL A 119 1.11 16.23 -6.84
N GLY A 120 -0.06 15.67 -7.04
CA GLY A 120 -0.63 15.57 -8.36
C GLY A 120 -1.79 16.53 -8.50
N PHE A 121 -2.03 16.92 -9.74
CA PHE A 121 -3.18 17.74 -9.99
C PHE A 121 -4.35 16.86 -10.33
N ASN A 122 -5.53 17.30 -9.97
CA ASN A 122 -6.70 16.50 -10.17
C ASN A 122 -6.95 16.28 -11.65
N GLN A 123 -6.74 15.06 -12.09
CA GLN A 123 -6.87 14.76 -13.48
C GLN A 123 -8.30 14.70 -13.91
N ASP A 124 -9.17 14.46 -12.99
CA ASP A 124 -10.55 14.40 -13.33
C ASP A 124 -11.07 15.70 -13.81
N ASN A 125 -10.43 16.77 -13.36
CA ASN A 125 -10.87 18.01 -13.79
C ASN A 125 -10.23 18.44 -15.02
N LYS A 126 -9.38 17.79 -15.52
CA LYS A 126 -8.76 18.15 -16.58
C LYS A 126 -9.37 17.96 -17.64
N GLY A 127 -10.02 17.35 -17.41
CA GLY A 127 -10.62 17.40 -18.38
C GLY A 127 -10.50 18.73 -18.69
N GLU A 128 -10.54 19.10 -18.33
CA GLU A 128 -10.46 20.08 -18.56
C GLU A 128 -9.53 20.83 -18.35
N ASP A 129 -9.22 20.88 -18.00
CA ASP A 129 -8.38 21.53 -17.82
C ASP A 129 -7.49 21.57 -18.26
N ILE A 130 -7.56 21.17 -18.65
CA ILE A 130 -6.72 21.10 -19.07
C ILE A 130 -6.08 22.07 -19.28
N ARG A 131 -6.38 22.50 -19.13
CA ARG A 131 -5.85 23.05 -19.19
C ARG A 131 -5.22 23.85 -19.02
N VAL A 132 -5.65 24.15 -18.93
CA VAL A 132 -5.11 24.75 -18.56
C VAL A 132 -4.12 24.77 -18.22
N ARG A 133 -3.70 24.66 -18.17
CA ARG A 133 -2.91 24.34 -17.91
C ARG A 133 -2.15 24.36 -18.21
#